data_1b9da34287c282f9e5070fadc2b8cf49
#
_entry.id   1b9da34287c282f9e5070fadc2b8cf49
#
_cell.length_a   1.000
_cell.length_b   1.000
_cell.length_c   1.000
_cell.angle_alpha   90.00
_cell.angle_beta   90.00
_cell.angle_gamma   90.00
#
_symmetry.space_group_name_H-M   'P 1'
#
loop_
_entity.id
_entity.type
_entity.pdbx_description
1 polymer ?
#
loop_
_entity_poly.entity_id
_entity_poly.type
_entity_poly.pdbx_seq_one_letter_code
_entity_poly.pdbx_strand_id
1 'polypeptide(L)'
;HDCRDLLRARTGFFSNFRGIAQEAMITLLSLEPAPQEKLDQGLRLYDALKDHFRPSQYLPLAALLLADQVEERQYGAFAARTRAIYNGMKEEHCFLTGVEDSVFAALLALSPRPVEELIAETEACYDRLKHRPFGTGQFTQTLSHVLVLGEGSAQEKCDRTLALYDALKDRGRKYSTGHELGTLGLLTLVPG
;
A
#
# COMPACT_ATOMS: atom_id res chain seq x y z
N HIS A 1 -18.09 -11.10 -19.61
CA HIS A 1 -17.31 -9.91 -20.02
C HIS A 1 -15.93 -10.01 -19.39
N ASP A 2 -14.90 -9.95 -20.23
CA ASP A 2 -13.51 -9.93 -19.74
C ASP A 2 -13.27 -8.61 -19.01
N CYS A 3 -12.80 -8.66 -17.76
CA CYS A 3 -12.48 -7.48 -16.96
C CYS A 3 -11.48 -6.54 -17.65
N ARG A 4 -10.66 -7.09 -18.55
CA ARG A 4 -9.77 -6.30 -19.42
C ARG A 4 -10.56 -5.42 -20.39
N ASP A 5 -11.61 -5.96 -21.01
CA ASP A 5 -12.47 -5.21 -21.94
C ASP A 5 -13.29 -4.17 -21.18
N LEU A 6 -13.78 -4.51 -19.98
CA LEU A 6 -14.45 -3.57 -19.09
C LEU A 6 -13.54 -2.38 -18.75
N LEU A 7 -12.30 -2.64 -18.31
CA LEU A 7 -11.33 -1.60 -17.99
C LEU A 7 -11.03 -0.72 -19.21
N ARG A 8 -10.87 -1.33 -20.39
CA ARG A 8 -10.62 -0.61 -21.65
C ARG A 8 -11.79 0.26 -22.08
N ALA A 9 -13.02 -0.22 -21.92
CA ALA A 9 -14.22 0.53 -22.30
C ALA A 9 -14.45 1.75 -21.42
N ARG A 10 -14.02 1.69 -20.15
CA ARG A 10 -14.27 2.74 -19.15
C ARG A 10 -13.11 3.71 -18.98
N THR A 11 -11.94 3.43 -19.54
CA THR A 11 -10.73 4.25 -19.40
C THR A 11 -10.14 4.62 -20.76
N GLY A 12 -9.65 5.86 -20.90
CA GLY A 12 -9.01 6.32 -22.13
C GLY A 12 -7.69 5.57 -22.42
N PHE A 13 -7.23 5.63 -23.66
CA PHE A 13 -6.02 4.92 -24.11
C PHE A 13 -4.76 5.33 -23.32
N PHE A 14 -4.62 6.60 -22.99
CA PHE A 14 -3.49 7.15 -22.21
C PHE A 14 -3.76 7.22 -20.70
N SER A 15 -4.77 6.51 -20.23
CA SER A 15 -5.13 6.51 -18.81
C SER A 15 -4.08 5.77 -17.97
N ASN A 16 -3.83 6.28 -16.77
CA ASN A 16 -2.99 5.62 -15.76
C ASN A 16 -3.50 4.23 -15.33
N PHE A 17 -4.76 3.91 -15.65
CA PHE A 17 -5.34 2.57 -15.47
C PHE A 17 -4.77 1.53 -16.46
N ARG A 18 -4.05 1.95 -17.48
CA ARG A 18 -3.46 1.07 -18.53
C ARG A 18 -1.94 0.93 -18.42
N GLY A 19 -1.39 1.22 -17.24
CA GLY A 19 0.04 1.13 -17.00
C GLY A 19 0.51 -0.21 -16.41
N ILE A 20 1.64 -0.20 -15.70
CA ILE A 20 2.27 -1.37 -15.09
C ILE A 20 1.30 -2.11 -14.15
N ALA A 21 0.45 -1.39 -13.42
CA ALA A 21 -0.51 -1.95 -12.49
C ALA A 21 -1.78 -2.53 -13.15
N GLN A 22 -1.91 -2.47 -14.50
CA GLN A 22 -3.12 -2.90 -15.20
C GLN A 22 -3.50 -4.36 -14.90
N GLU A 23 -2.55 -5.28 -14.91
CA GLU A 23 -2.82 -6.69 -14.65
C GLU A 23 -3.29 -6.93 -13.22
N ALA A 24 -2.73 -6.22 -12.24
CA ALA A 24 -3.21 -6.27 -10.86
C ALA A 24 -4.66 -5.78 -10.75
N MET A 25 -5.00 -4.67 -11.42
CA MET A 25 -6.37 -4.15 -11.44
C MET A 25 -7.35 -5.09 -12.13
N ILE A 26 -6.97 -5.72 -13.24
CA ILE A 26 -7.80 -6.75 -13.90
C ILE A 26 -8.03 -7.93 -12.96
N THR A 27 -6.99 -8.36 -12.24
CA THR A 27 -7.09 -9.46 -11.28
C THR A 27 -8.04 -9.08 -10.15
N LEU A 28 -7.91 -7.89 -9.55
CA LEU A 28 -8.85 -7.40 -8.52
C LEU A 28 -10.28 -7.41 -9.03
N LEU A 29 -10.54 -6.85 -10.20
CA LEU A 29 -11.88 -6.84 -10.80
C LEU A 29 -12.42 -8.25 -11.05
N SER A 30 -11.57 -9.21 -11.42
CA SER A 30 -12.01 -10.57 -11.69
C SER A 30 -12.42 -11.36 -10.44
N LEU A 31 -12.03 -10.88 -9.26
CA LEU A 31 -12.41 -11.46 -7.97
C LEU A 31 -13.72 -10.86 -7.42
N GLU A 32 -14.20 -9.77 -8.03
CA GLU A 32 -15.40 -9.08 -7.58
C GLU A 32 -16.68 -9.68 -8.16
N PRO A 33 -17.76 -9.81 -7.37
CA PRO A 33 -19.05 -10.26 -7.87
C PRO A 33 -19.70 -9.23 -8.83
N ALA A 34 -19.37 -7.94 -8.68
CA ALA A 34 -19.86 -6.82 -9.48
C ALA A 34 -18.69 -5.95 -9.99
N PRO A 35 -17.87 -6.43 -10.95
CA PRO A 35 -16.65 -5.75 -11.36
C PRO A 35 -16.88 -4.37 -11.98
N GLN A 36 -18.02 -4.15 -12.61
CA GLN A 36 -18.39 -2.85 -13.18
C GLN A 36 -18.63 -1.81 -12.09
N GLU A 37 -19.37 -2.17 -11.04
CA GLU A 37 -19.65 -1.29 -9.90
C GLU A 37 -18.37 -0.94 -9.15
N LYS A 38 -17.52 -1.95 -8.90
CA LYS A 38 -16.19 -1.75 -8.29
C LYS A 38 -15.33 -0.79 -9.11
N LEU A 39 -15.31 -0.94 -10.44
CA LEU A 39 -14.57 -0.04 -11.31
C LEU A 39 -15.11 1.39 -11.26
N ASP A 40 -16.45 1.55 -11.27
CA ASP A 40 -17.09 2.87 -11.21
C ASP A 40 -16.79 3.58 -9.88
N GLN A 41 -16.81 2.86 -8.77
CA GLN A 41 -16.37 3.37 -7.46
C GLN A 41 -14.90 3.75 -7.47
N GLY A 42 -14.04 2.88 -8.01
CA GLY A 42 -12.60 3.14 -8.14
C GLY A 42 -12.28 4.37 -8.98
N LEU A 43 -13.02 4.61 -10.06
CA LEU A 43 -12.88 5.81 -10.89
C LEU A 43 -13.23 7.07 -10.10
N ARG A 44 -14.32 7.06 -9.31
CA ARG A 44 -14.69 8.20 -8.47
C ARG A 44 -13.69 8.49 -7.36
N LEU A 45 -13.18 7.45 -6.69
CA LEU A 45 -12.12 7.64 -5.69
C LEU A 45 -10.81 8.13 -6.32
N TYR A 46 -10.46 7.61 -7.52
CA TYR A 46 -9.30 8.11 -8.27
C TYR A 46 -9.44 9.60 -8.61
N ASP A 47 -10.64 10.05 -8.98
CA ASP A 47 -10.89 11.47 -9.26
C ASP A 47 -10.63 12.36 -8.03
N ALA A 48 -10.98 11.90 -6.82
CA ALA A 48 -10.64 12.61 -5.58
C ALA A 48 -9.13 12.59 -5.29
N LEU A 49 -8.47 11.44 -5.49
CA LEU A 49 -7.02 11.30 -5.23
C LEU A 49 -6.17 12.15 -6.18
N LYS A 50 -6.51 12.23 -7.47
CA LYS A 50 -5.73 12.99 -8.46
C LYS A 50 -5.67 14.49 -8.17
N ASP A 51 -6.60 15.03 -7.39
CA ASP A 51 -6.59 16.44 -6.97
C ASP A 51 -5.46 16.72 -5.94
N HIS A 52 -4.98 15.69 -5.28
CA HIS A 52 -3.93 15.78 -4.27
C HIS A 52 -2.57 15.22 -4.71
N PHE A 53 -2.53 14.38 -5.76
CA PHE A 53 -1.33 13.69 -6.21
C PHE A 53 -1.03 13.99 -7.67
N ARG A 54 0.26 13.95 -8.02
CA ARG A 54 0.65 13.90 -9.43
C ARG A 54 0.18 12.56 -10.03
N PRO A 55 -0.24 12.56 -11.31
CA PRO A 55 -0.63 11.33 -11.98
C PRO A 55 0.45 10.24 -11.87
N SER A 56 0.05 9.06 -11.45
CA SER A 56 0.92 7.87 -11.40
C SER A 56 0.07 6.63 -11.70
N GLN A 57 0.74 5.52 -11.99
CA GLN A 57 0.07 4.24 -12.26
C GLN A 57 -0.39 3.54 -10.96
N TYR A 58 0.09 3.99 -9.82
CA TYR A 58 -0.22 3.41 -8.50
C TYR A 58 -1.49 4.01 -7.89
N LEU A 59 -1.83 5.26 -8.20
CA LEU A 59 -3.07 5.88 -7.71
C LEU A 59 -4.35 5.15 -8.16
N PRO A 60 -4.50 4.74 -9.45
CA PRO A 60 -5.63 3.92 -9.87
C PRO A 60 -5.72 2.59 -9.13
N LEU A 61 -4.58 1.94 -8.86
CA LEU A 61 -4.54 0.70 -8.09
C LEU A 61 -5.03 0.92 -6.65
N ALA A 62 -4.55 1.97 -5.97
CA ALA A 62 -5.01 2.34 -4.64
C ALA A 62 -6.51 2.65 -4.63
N ALA A 63 -6.97 3.42 -5.61
CA ALA A 63 -8.39 3.78 -5.74
C ALA A 63 -9.27 2.55 -5.94
N LEU A 64 -8.89 1.64 -6.84
CA LEU A 64 -9.67 0.44 -7.11
C LEU A 64 -9.68 -0.51 -5.89
N LEU A 65 -8.53 -0.65 -5.22
CA LEU A 65 -8.40 -1.51 -4.04
C LEU A 65 -9.30 -1.06 -2.89
N LEU A 66 -9.45 0.26 -2.69
CA LEU A 66 -10.00 0.84 -1.47
C LEU A 66 -11.39 1.49 -1.64
N ALA A 67 -11.91 1.56 -2.86
CA ALA A 67 -13.13 2.30 -3.14
C ALA A 67 -14.36 1.83 -2.35
N ASP A 68 -14.44 0.54 -2.03
CA ASP A 68 -15.51 -0.07 -1.22
C ASP A 68 -15.26 -0.02 0.30
N GLN A 69 -14.06 0.40 0.71
CA GLN A 69 -13.69 0.57 2.12
C GLN A 69 -13.99 1.99 2.64
N VAL A 70 -14.32 2.91 1.74
CA VAL A 70 -14.57 4.32 2.04
C VAL A 70 -15.92 4.72 1.49
N GLU A 71 -16.74 5.40 2.31
CA GLU A 71 -18.00 5.96 1.81
C GLU A 71 -17.73 7.08 0.79
N GLU A 72 -18.47 7.13 -0.31
CA GLU A 72 -18.27 8.08 -1.40
C GLU A 72 -18.25 9.55 -0.92
N ARG A 73 -19.11 9.89 0.04
CA ARG A 73 -19.14 11.23 0.65
C ARG A 73 -17.83 11.60 1.38
N GLN A 74 -17.00 10.62 1.71
CA GLN A 74 -15.73 10.80 2.43
C GLN A 74 -14.51 10.78 1.50
N TYR A 75 -14.67 10.57 0.19
CA TYR A 75 -13.54 10.45 -0.74
C TYR A 75 -12.60 11.66 -0.70
N GLY A 76 -13.12 12.88 -0.61
CA GLY A 76 -12.30 14.10 -0.51
C GLY A 76 -11.48 14.14 0.79
N ALA A 77 -12.10 13.84 1.93
CA ALA A 77 -11.42 13.79 3.22
C ALA A 77 -10.38 12.66 3.27
N PHE A 78 -10.71 11.50 2.71
CA PHE A 78 -9.80 10.37 2.57
C PHE A 78 -8.58 10.70 1.69
N ALA A 79 -8.79 11.37 0.55
CA ALA A 79 -7.72 11.78 -0.34
C ALA A 79 -6.79 12.80 0.32
N ALA A 80 -7.32 13.78 1.05
CA ALA A 80 -6.54 14.73 1.82
C ALA A 80 -5.72 14.05 2.92
N ARG A 81 -6.31 13.09 3.64
CA ARG A 81 -5.63 12.30 4.66
C ARG A 81 -4.54 11.41 4.06
N THR A 82 -4.81 10.75 2.94
CA THR A 82 -3.80 9.98 2.18
C THR A 82 -2.60 10.86 1.82
N ARG A 83 -2.86 12.09 1.37
CA ARG A 83 -1.81 13.05 1.05
C ARG A 83 -1.00 13.46 2.27
N ALA A 84 -1.64 13.68 3.41
CA ALA A 84 -0.96 14.04 4.66
C ALA A 84 0.01 12.92 5.10
N ILE A 85 -0.44 11.65 5.06
CA ILE A 85 0.40 10.49 5.38
C ILE A 85 1.58 10.38 4.40
N TYR A 86 1.32 10.49 3.09
CA TYR A 86 2.38 10.45 2.07
C TYR A 86 3.42 11.55 2.28
N ASN A 87 3.00 12.76 2.65
CA ASN A 87 3.91 13.86 2.96
C ASN A 87 4.77 13.53 4.19
N GLY A 88 4.17 13.00 5.27
CA GLY A 88 4.92 12.56 6.44
C GLY A 88 5.96 11.50 6.12
N MET A 89 5.61 10.46 5.34
CA MET A 89 6.57 9.47 4.84
C MET A 89 7.73 10.13 4.08
N LYS A 90 7.43 11.13 3.26
CA LYS A 90 8.42 11.81 2.44
C LYS A 90 9.30 12.78 3.23
N GLU A 91 8.79 13.38 4.29
CA GLU A 91 9.57 14.24 5.20
C GLU A 91 10.64 13.42 5.94
N GLU A 92 10.29 12.21 6.39
CA GLU A 92 11.24 11.32 7.05
C GLU A 92 12.24 10.69 6.07
N HIS A 93 11.79 10.27 4.89
CA HIS A 93 12.60 9.54 3.90
C HIS A 93 12.44 10.07 2.49
N CYS A 94 12.87 11.31 2.23
CA CYS A 94 12.65 11.99 0.94
C CYS A 94 13.26 11.25 -0.28
N PHE A 95 14.33 10.48 -0.10
CA PHE A 95 14.99 9.72 -1.16
C PHE A 95 14.46 8.28 -1.33
N LEU A 96 13.75 7.77 -0.34
CA LEU A 96 13.18 6.42 -0.39
C LEU A 96 11.71 6.43 -0.77
N THR A 97 10.98 7.52 -0.46
CA THR A 97 9.53 7.60 -0.72
C THR A 97 9.27 7.96 -2.18
N GLY A 98 8.76 7.00 -2.91
CA GLY A 98 8.40 7.09 -4.32
C GLY A 98 6.89 7.20 -4.56
N VAL A 99 6.49 7.24 -5.83
CA VAL A 99 5.07 7.32 -6.23
C VAL A 99 4.29 6.05 -5.87
N GLU A 100 4.95 4.91 -5.76
CA GLU A 100 4.40 3.63 -5.32
C GLU A 100 3.92 3.67 -3.87
N ASP A 101 4.55 4.46 -3.00
CA ASP A 101 4.19 4.58 -1.59
C ASP A 101 2.82 5.26 -1.40
N SER A 102 2.26 5.86 -2.44
CA SER A 102 0.88 6.36 -2.43
C SER A 102 -0.15 5.25 -2.13
N VAL A 103 0.15 4.00 -2.49
CA VAL A 103 -0.71 2.85 -2.16
C VAL A 103 -0.68 2.58 -0.65
N PHE A 104 0.50 2.58 -0.04
CA PHE A 104 0.64 2.37 1.41
C PHE A 104 0.06 3.55 2.21
N ALA A 105 0.26 4.78 1.74
CA ALA A 105 -0.37 5.96 2.34
C ALA A 105 -1.91 5.85 2.31
N ALA A 106 -2.49 5.35 1.22
CA ALA A 106 -3.92 5.14 1.11
C ALA A 106 -4.41 4.00 2.03
N LEU A 107 -3.69 2.90 2.13
CA LEU A 107 -3.99 1.82 3.08
C LEU A 107 -3.95 2.33 4.53
N LEU A 108 -2.93 3.07 4.91
CA LEU A 108 -2.80 3.66 6.24
C LEU A 108 -3.90 4.71 6.52
N ALA A 109 -4.40 5.39 5.49
CA ALA A 109 -5.47 6.37 5.62
C ALA A 109 -6.81 5.76 6.05
N LEU A 110 -7.01 4.45 5.91
CA LEU A 110 -8.18 3.72 6.46
C LEU A 110 -8.16 3.66 8.00
N SER A 111 -6.98 3.73 8.60
CA SER A 111 -6.85 3.73 10.06
C SER A 111 -7.42 5.03 10.64
N PRO A 112 -8.20 4.99 11.75
CA PRO A 112 -8.68 6.19 12.42
C PRO A 112 -7.59 6.91 13.24
N ARG A 113 -6.40 6.34 13.38
CA ARG A 113 -5.31 6.85 14.20
C ARG A 113 -4.77 8.18 13.65
N PRO A 114 -4.28 9.10 14.50
CA PRO A 114 -3.60 10.33 14.05
C PRO A 114 -2.48 10.05 13.05
N VAL A 115 -2.29 10.95 12.07
CA VAL A 115 -1.25 10.80 11.03
C VAL A 115 0.14 10.72 11.67
N GLU A 116 0.38 11.57 12.65
CA GLU A 116 1.66 11.66 13.37
C GLU A 116 2.02 10.34 14.09
N GLU A 117 1.02 9.65 14.64
CA GLU A 117 1.23 8.35 15.26
C GLU A 117 1.57 7.26 14.23
N LEU A 118 0.90 7.27 13.07
CA LEU A 118 1.19 6.31 11.99
C LEU A 118 2.61 6.50 11.47
N ILE A 119 3.03 7.75 11.27
CA ILE A 119 4.39 8.07 10.82
C ILE A 119 5.42 7.69 11.89
N ALA A 120 5.20 8.08 13.16
CA ALA A 120 6.11 7.73 14.25
C ALA A 120 6.28 6.21 14.41
N GLU A 121 5.21 5.43 14.23
CA GLU A 121 5.29 3.97 14.30
C GLU A 121 6.01 3.38 13.07
N THR A 122 5.80 3.95 11.88
CA THR A 122 6.55 3.56 10.68
C THR A 122 8.05 3.72 10.91
N GLU A 123 8.47 4.88 11.44
CA GLU A 123 9.86 5.15 11.77
C GLU A 123 10.40 4.22 12.86
N ALA A 124 9.63 3.94 13.89
CA ALA A 124 10.02 2.99 14.93
C ALA A 124 10.23 1.57 14.37
N CYS A 125 9.41 1.13 13.41
CA CYS A 125 9.61 -0.14 12.70
C CYS A 125 10.85 -0.09 11.81
N TYR A 126 11.02 0.97 11.02
CA TYR A 126 12.17 1.14 10.13
C TYR A 126 13.49 1.13 10.91
N ASP A 127 13.58 1.89 11.99
CA ASP A 127 14.77 1.98 12.83
C ASP A 127 15.18 0.63 13.43
N ARG A 128 14.21 -0.20 13.81
CA ARG A 128 14.46 -1.54 14.33
C ARG A 128 14.94 -2.52 13.26
N LEU A 129 14.50 -2.35 12.03
CA LEU A 129 14.73 -3.31 10.93
C LEU A 129 15.93 -2.95 10.06
N LYS A 130 16.29 -1.65 9.95
CA LYS A 130 17.32 -1.15 9.03
C LYS A 130 18.73 -1.70 9.29
N HIS A 131 19.01 -2.20 10.49
CA HIS A 131 20.33 -2.69 10.84
C HIS A 131 20.52 -4.19 10.62
N ARG A 132 19.46 -4.96 10.59
CA ARG A 132 19.46 -6.41 10.31
C ARG A 132 18.07 -6.97 10.10
N PRO A 133 17.97 -7.96 9.24
CA PRO A 133 18.92 -8.38 8.19
C PRO A 133 18.75 -7.57 6.91
N PHE A 134 17.91 -6.53 6.92
CA PHE A 134 17.28 -5.97 5.72
C PHE A 134 18.00 -4.74 5.15
N GLY A 135 18.77 -4.00 5.95
CA GLY A 135 19.48 -2.79 5.50
C GLY A 135 18.60 -1.54 5.46
N THR A 136 19.15 -0.44 4.93
CA THR A 136 18.56 0.91 4.96
C THR A 136 17.84 1.29 3.66
N GLY A 137 17.35 0.36 2.90
CA GLY A 137 16.80 0.62 1.57
C GLY A 137 15.27 0.79 1.56
N GLN A 138 14.76 1.12 0.38
CA GLN A 138 13.34 1.27 0.07
C GLN A 138 12.50 0.05 0.50
N PHE A 139 13.03 -1.16 0.35
CA PHE A 139 12.28 -2.37 0.71
C PHE A 139 12.07 -2.53 2.22
N THR A 140 13.02 -2.05 3.05
CA THR A 140 12.84 -1.98 4.50
C THR A 140 11.80 -0.92 4.88
N GLN A 141 11.77 0.20 4.18
CA GLN A 141 10.73 1.21 4.35
C GLN A 141 9.35 0.63 3.98
N THR A 142 9.23 -0.04 2.83
CA THR A 142 8.00 -0.73 2.42
C THR A 142 7.54 -1.75 3.47
N LEU A 143 8.48 -2.56 4.01
CA LEU A 143 8.18 -3.47 5.11
C LEU A 143 7.62 -2.73 6.33
N SER A 144 8.21 -1.59 6.70
CA SER A 144 7.73 -0.78 7.83
C SER A 144 6.32 -0.26 7.61
N HIS A 145 5.99 0.23 6.41
CA HIS A 145 4.62 0.64 6.04
C HIS A 145 3.62 -0.52 6.19
N VAL A 146 4.00 -1.71 5.73
CA VAL A 146 3.14 -2.90 5.84
C VAL A 146 2.90 -3.25 7.31
N LEU A 147 3.93 -3.22 8.15
CA LEU A 147 3.80 -3.61 9.57
C LEU A 147 2.85 -2.67 10.35
N VAL A 148 2.80 -1.39 10.01
CA VAL A 148 1.90 -0.42 10.66
C VAL A 148 0.42 -0.71 10.38
N LEU A 149 0.09 -1.46 9.32
CA LEU A 149 -1.27 -1.93 9.05
C LEU A 149 -1.77 -2.96 10.07
N GLY A 150 -0.86 -3.62 10.79
CA GLY A 150 -1.20 -4.65 11.77
C GLY A 150 -1.38 -4.11 13.18
N GLU A 151 -1.87 -4.99 14.06
CA GLU A 151 -2.08 -4.72 15.48
C GLU A 151 -0.81 -4.99 16.32
N GLY A 152 -0.75 -4.36 17.49
CA GLY A 152 0.36 -4.46 18.44
C GLY A 152 1.38 -3.33 18.31
N SER A 153 2.35 -3.29 19.20
CA SER A 153 3.44 -2.31 19.19
C SER A 153 4.42 -2.53 18.04
N ALA A 154 5.16 -1.48 17.66
CA ALA A 154 6.23 -1.59 16.66
C ALA A 154 7.24 -2.69 17.03
N GLN A 155 7.54 -2.84 18.32
CA GLN A 155 8.45 -3.89 18.81
C GLN A 155 7.91 -5.28 18.51
N GLU A 156 6.68 -5.59 18.91
CA GLU A 156 6.05 -6.90 18.71
C GLU A 156 5.95 -7.27 17.23
N LYS A 157 5.61 -6.30 16.37
CA LYS A 157 5.53 -6.48 14.93
C LYS A 157 6.89 -6.82 14.32
N CYS A 158 7.92 -6.06 14.69
CA CYS A 158 9.28 -6.30 14.23
C CYS A 158 9.82 -7.63 14.75
N ASP A 159 9.57 -7.99 16.02
CA ASP A 159 10.03 -9.24 16.62
C ASP A 159 9.39 -10.45 15.90
N ARG A 160 8.07 -10.39 15.60
CA ARG A 160 7.39 -11.43 14.80
C ARG A 160 8.00 -11.55 13.41
N THR A 161 8.30 -10.42 12.76
CA THR A 161 8.90 -10.39 11.42
C THR A 161 10.28 -11.02 11.41
N LEU A 162 11.12 -10.69 12.39
CA LEU A 162 12.46 -11.26 12.53
C LEU A 162 12.40 -12.77 12.84
N ALA A 163 11.49 -13.19 13.72
CA ALA A 163 11.29 -14.61 14.02
C ALA A 163 10.86 -15.42 12.78
N LEU A 164 9.92 -14.87 11.96
CA LEU A 164 9.52 -15.50 10.71
C LEU A 164 10.68 -15.55 9.70
N TYR A 165 11.43 -14.45 9.59
CA TYR A 165 12.62 -14.41 8.73
C TYR A 165 13.63 -15.48 9.10
N ASP A 166 13.96 -15.62 10.39
CA ASP A 166 14.93 -16.63 10.87
C ASP A 166 14.40 -18.05 10.60
N ALA A 167 13.12 -18.32 10.88
CA ALA A 167 12.51 -19.62 10.60
C ALA A 167 12.53 -19.99 9.10
N LEU A 168 12.32 -19.03 8.21
CA LEU A 168 12.41 -19.23 6.76
C LEU A 168 13.87 -19.46 6.32
N LYS A 169 14.80 -18.71 6.87
CA LYS A 169 16.24 -18.83 6.61
C LYS A 169 16.77 -20.22 7.02
N ASP A 170 16.35 -20.72 8.19
CA ASP A 170 16.74 -22.06 8.67
C ASP A 170 16.21 -23.18 7.76
N ARG A 171 15.12 -22.92 7.04
CA ARG A 171 14.57 -23.80 6.00
C ARG A 171 15.15 -23.56 4.60
N GLY A 172 16.23 -22.78 4.50
CA GLY A 172 16.90 -22.47 3.24
C GLY A 172 16.16 -21.48 2.35
N ARG A 173 15.17 -20.75 2.89
CA ARG A 173 14.42 -19.72 2.16
C ARG A 173 15.04 -18.34 2.45
N LYS A 174 15.38 -17.61 1.39
CA LYS A 174 15.97 -16.26 1.51
C LYS A 174 14.88 -15.21 1.24
N TYR A 175 14.57 -14.40 2.25
CA TYR A 175 13.62 -13.29 2.19
C TYR A 175 14.28 -12.01 2.71
N SER A 176 15.46 -11.68 2.23
CA SER A 176 16.28 -10.62 2.83
C SER A 176 16.44 -9.36 1.99
N THR A 177 16.06 -9.42 0.72
CA THR A 177 16.24 -8.29 -0.20
C THR A 177 15.10 -8.25 -1.22
N GLY A 178 14.73 -7.04 -1.63
CA GLY A 178 13.77 -6.87 -2.70
C GLY A 178 12.30 -6.88 -2.25
N HIS A 179 11.42 -7.08 -3.22
CA HIS A 179 9.97 -6.97 -3.05
C HIS A 179 9.37 -8.00 -2.08
N GLU A 180 10.06 -9.12 -1.85
CA GLU A 180 9.64 -10.15 -0.90
C GLU A 180 9.57 -9.67 0.54
N LEU A 181 10.24 -8.57 0.90
CA LEU A 181 10.14 -8.00 2.25
C LEU A 181 8.73 -7.51 2.57
N GLY A 182 8.04 -6.90 1.61
CA GLY A 182 6.63 -6.56 1.78
C GLY A 182 5.76 -7.79 2.02
N THR A 183 6.02 -8.89 1.29
CA THR A 183 5.33 -10.17 1.49
C THR A 183 5.63 -10.77 2.87
N LEU A 184 6.88 -10.70 3.33
CA LEU A 184 7.26 -11.13 4.68
C LEU A 184 6.43 -10.37 5.73
N GLY A 185 6.30 -9.04 5.58
CA GLY A 185 5.45 -8.22 6.46
C GLY A 185 4.00 -8.67 6.45
N LEU A 186 3.40 -8.87 5.28
CA LEU A 186 2.01 -9.33 5.16
C LEU A 186 1.78 -10.68 5.86
N LEU A 187 2.71 -11.62 5.74
CA LEU A 187 2.62 -12.93 6.39
C LEU A 187 2.62 -12.82 7.93
N THR A 188 3.24 -11.78 8.49
CA THR A 188 3.25 -11.56 9.95
C THR A 188 1.98 -10.88 10.48
N LEU A 189 1.14 -10.34 9.59
CA LEU A 189 -0.15 -9.74 9.95
C LEU A 189 -1.27 -10.78 10.05
N VAL A 190 -1.09 -11.96 9.45
CA VAL A 190 -2.08 -13.04 9.51
C VAL A 190 -1.98 -13.71 10.88
N PRO A 191 -3.07 -13.76 11.65
CA PRO A 191 -3.09 -14.53 12.90
C PRO A 191 -2.74 -15.99 12.62
N GLY A 192 -1.81 -16.57 13.42
CA GLY A 192 -1.42 -17.98 13.32
C GLY A 192 -2.50 -18.93 13.86
#